data_2f1546374764b0a16c7e04ae706db059
#
_entry.id   2f1546374764b0a16c7e04ae706db059
#
_cell.length_a   1.000
_cell.length_b   1.000
_cell.length_c   1.000
_cell.angle_alpha   90.00
_cell.angle_beta   90.00
_cell.angle_gamma   90.00
#
_symmetry.space_group_name_H-M   'P 1'
#
loop_
_entity.id
_entity.type
_entity.pdbx_description
1 polymer ?
#
loop_
_entity_poly.entity_id
_entity_poly.type
_entity_poly.pdbx_seq_one_letter_code
_entity_poly.pdbx_strand_id
1 'polypeptide(L)'
;MGIRQTPARIGKTGDGKSRASRLLVVAEQTALAKEAAERCVRIAQEALARGGRFTIALSGGSTPKSLYSLLADEPYSTRVPWSKTHVFWGDERAVPPGDPDSNFGMAKTTLVDHVPIPADRVHRMQAERDDLDLAAREYEAEIARSFGVPAGAEPPAFDLILLGLGPDGHTASLFPHTEAARERARWVVRNHVPNLKSDRLTLTPPILNQASTVLFLVAGTDKAPALQAVLEGPADPDRLPAQLIRPTAGRLIWLVDRAAASMLTARAE
;
A
#
# COMPACT_ATOMS: atom_id res chain seq x y z
N MET A 1 -4.86 5.46 26.88
CA MET A 1 -4.26 6.73 26.42
C MET A 1 -4.75 6.99 25.00
N GLY A 2 -5.56 8.05 24.83
CA GLY A 2 -6.38 8.25 23.64
C GLY A 2 -5.62 8.56 22.36
N ILE A 3 -6.06 7.98 21.27
CA ILE A 3 -5.66 8.29 19.89
C ILE A 3 -6.20 9.68 19.57
N ARG A 4 -5.34 10.65 19.34
CA ARG A 4 -5.77 11.99 18.89
C ARG A 4 -5.92 11.96 17.36
N GLN A 5 -7.13 12.27 16.88
CA GLN A 5 -7.44 12.42 15.46
C GLN A 5 -7.44 13.91 15.14
N THR A 6 -6.49 14.36 14.35
CA THR A 6 -6.50 15.72 13.80
C THR A 6 -6.70 15.65 12.30
N PRO A 7 -7.71 16.32 11.73
CA PRO A 7 -7.82 16.48 10.29
C PRO A 7 -6.84 17.57 9.85
N ALA A 8 -5.60 17.21 9.55
CA ALA A 8 -4.69 18.11 8.88
C ALA A 8 -5.15 18.30 7.44
N ARG A 9 -5.59 19.51 7.06
CA ARG A 9 -5.79 19.88 5.67
C ARG A 9 -4.43 20.09 5.04
N ILE A 10 -3.91 19.07 4.37
CA ILE A 10 -2.67 19.16 3.60
C ILE A 10 -3.04 19.51 2.16
N GLY A 11 -2.63 20.71 1.73
CA GLY A 11 -2.64 21.15 0.33
C GLY A 11 -3.95 21.77 -0.15
N LYS A 12 -3.96 23.09 -0.33
CA LYS A 12 -4.90 23.81 -1.21
C LYS A 12 -4.45 23.60 -2.66
N THR A 13 -5.17 22.80 -3.41
CA THR A 13 -5.22 22.93 -4.87
C THR A 13 -6.68 23.11 -5.26
N GLY A 14 -6.96 24.09 -6.10
CA GLY A 14 -8.29 24.45 -6.55
C GLY A 14 -9.00 23.30 -7.26
N ASP A 15 -10.32 23.40 -7.20
CA ASP A 15 -11.37 22.63 -7.84
C ASP A 15 -11.70 21.22 -7.28
N GLY A 16 -12.87 21.18 -6.63
CA GLY A 16 -13.80 20.07 -6.63
C GLY A 16 -13.47 18.87 -5.74
N LYS A 17 -13.90 18.89 -4.45
CA LYS A 17 -14.15 17.70 -3.58
C LYS A 17 -13.00 16.68 -3.41
N SER A 18 -11.79 17.10 -3.14
CA SER A 18 -10.77 16.21 -2.56
C SER A 18 -11.19 15.87 -1.10
N ARG A 19 -11.51 14.60 -0.82
CA ARG A 19 -11.61 14.14 0.57
C ARG A 19 -10.24 14.31 1.22
N ALA A 20 -10.21 15.09 2.32
CA ALA A 20 -8.97 15.43 3.01
C ALA A 20 -8.20 14.16 3.40
N SER A 21 -6.91 14.10 3.09
CA SER A 21 -6.01 13.11 3.64
C SER A 21 -5.98 13.23 5.17
N ARG A 22 -5.88 12.09 5.87
CA ARG A 22 -5.79 12.06 7.34
C ARG A 22 -4.39 11.66 7.77
N LEU A 23 -3.79 12.45 8.62
CA LEU A 23 -2.57 12.11 9.33
C LEU A 23 -2.94 11.59 10.73
N LEU A 24 -2.44 10.42 11.09
CA LEU A 24 -2.64 9.78 12.37
C LEU A 24 -1.27 9.48 12.97
N VAL A 25 -0.95 10.12 14.08
CA VAL A 25 0.32 9.93 14.77
C VAL A 25 0.10 9.07 16.00
N VAL A 26 0.81 7.97 16.09
CA VAL A 26 0.81 7.06 17.24
C VAL A 26 2.16 7.09 17.96
N ALA A 27 2.22 6.51 19.14
CA ALA A 27 3.40 6.63 20.00
C ALA A 27 4.67 5.99 19.40
N GLU A 28 4.52 4.78 18.88
CA GLU A 28 5.62 3.93 18.42
C GLU A 28 5.16 2.88 17.41
N GLN A 29 6.09 2.14 16.82
CA GLN A 29 5.81 1.13 15.78
C GLN A 29 4.83 0.04 16.24
N THR A 30 4.88 -0.40 17.50
CA THR A 30 3.93 -1.40 18.02
C THR A 30 2.50 -0.86 18.07
N ALA A 31 2.34 0.41 18.47
CA ALA A 31 1.04 1.09 18.44
C ALA A 31 0.55 1.30 16.97
N LEU A 32 1.48 1.57 16.06
CA LEU A 32 1.18 1.68 14.63
C LEU A 32 0.63 0.35 14.08
N ALA A 33 1.31 -0.76 14.36
CA ALA A 33 0.87 -2.07 13.91
C ALA A 33 -0.52 -2.44 14.46
N LYS A 34 -0.81 -2.14 15.73
CA LYS A 34 -2.13 -2.36 16.35
C LYS A 34 -3.23 -1.50 15.72
N GLU A 35 -2.99 -0.22 15.52
CA GLU A 35 -3.96 0.68 14.87
C GLU A 35 -4.21 0.26 13.41
N ALA A 36 -3.15 -0.17 12.69
CA ALA A 36 -3.29 -0.71 11.35
C ALA A 36 -4.13 -1.99 11.33
N ALA A 37 -3.92 -2.92 12.27
CA ALA A 37 -4.70 -4.15 12.39
C ALA A 37 -6.19 -3.87 12.65
N GLU A 38 -6.51 -2.96 13.59
CA GLU A 38 -7.90 -2.55 13.84
C GLU A 38 -8.56 -1.93 12.59
N ARG A 39 -7.80 -1.16 11.81
CA ARG A 39 -8.30 -0.60 10.54
C ARG A 39 -8.52 -1.67 9.50
N CYS A 40 -7.59 -2.63 9.35
CA CYS A 40 -7.75 -3.76 8.44
C CYS A 40 -9.03 -4.54 8.77
N VAL A 41 -9.25 -4.90 10.04
CA VAL A 41 -10.47 -5.59 10.48
C VAL A 41 -11.73 -4.81 10.12
N ARG A 42 -11.77 -3.51 10.49
CA ARG A 42 -12.94 -2.67 10.22
C ARG A 42 -13.22 -2.55 8.72
N ILE A 43 -12.19 -2.27 7.91
CA ILE A 43 -12.34 -2.16 6.46
C ILE A 43 -12.80 -3.48 5.84
N ALA A 44 -12.25 -4.62 6.32
CA ALA A 44 -12.65 -5.94 5.86
C ALA A 44 -14.13 -6.22 6.16
N GLN A 45 -14.61 -5.88 7.36
CA GLN A 45 -16.01 -6.02 7.75
C GLN A 45 -16.93 -5.09 6.93
N GLU A 46 -16.53 -3.83 6.73
CA GLU A 46 -17.24 -2.88 5.87
C GLU A 46 -17.32 -3.38 4.41
N ALA A 47 -16.23 -3.93 3.89
CA ALA A 47 -16.17 -4.48 2.53
C ALA A 47 -17.05 -5.71 2.39
N LEU A 48 -17.01 -6.63 3.36
CA LEU A 48 -17.85 -7.83 3.38
C LEU A 48 -19.35 -7.47 3.38
N ALA A 49 -19.75 -6.50 4.21
CA ALA A 49 -21.13 -6.04 4.29
C ALA A 49 -21.61 -5.39 2.99
N ARG A 50 -20.72 -4.74 2.25
CA ARG A 50 -21.01 -4.00 1.02
C ARG A 50 -21.04 -4.89 -0.23
N GLY A 51 -20.06 -5.76 -0.38
CA GLY A 51 -19.83 -6.52 -1.62
C GLY A 51 -19.56 -8.03 -1.42
N GLY A 52 -19.69 -8.55 -0.19
CA GLY A 52 -19.53 -9.98 0.11
C GLY A 52 -18.08 -10.49 0.07
N ARG A 53 -17.10 -9.62 -0.17
CA ARG A 53 -15.66 -9.95 -0.20
C ARG A 53 -14.82 -8.77 0.29
N PHE A 54 -13.57 -9.05 0.61
CA PHE A 54 -12.56 -8.05 0.95
C PHE A 54 -11.34 -8.19 0.02
N THR A 55 -10.86 -7.10 -0.53
CA THR A 55 -9.70 -7.05 -1.44
C THR A 55 -8.62 -6.17 -0.84
N ILE A 56 -7.44 -6.74 -0.62
CA ILE A 56 -6.29 -6.04 -0.05
C ILE A 56 -5.04 -6.22 -0.89
N ALA A 57 -4.31 -5.11 -1.16
CA ALA A 57 -2.97 -5.17 -1.71
C ALA A 57 -1.94 -4.92 -0.59
N LEU A 58 -1.04 -5.89 -0.42
CA LEU A 58 0.01 -5.89 0.59
C LEU A 58 1.26 -5.14 0.12
N SER A 59 2.06 -4.68 1.06
CA SER A 59 3.33 -3.99 0.85
C SER A 59 4.47 -4.76 1.53
N GLY A 60 5.68 -4.60 1.04
CA GLY A 60 6.90 -5.09 1.69
C GLY A 60 7.38 -4.21 2.83
N GLY A 61 8.43 -4.67 3.51
CA GLY A 61 9.13 -3.93 4.55
C GLY A 61 8.80 -4.32 5.98
N SER A 62 9.61 -3.82 6.93
CA SER A 62 9.54 -4.20 8.35
C SER A 62 8.25 -3.74 9.03
N THR A 63 7.74 -2.56 8.69
CA THR A 63 6.51 -2.03 9.29
C THR A 63 5.27 -2.85 8.90
N PRO A 64 5.02 -3.17 7.61
CA PRO A 64 3.98 -4.11 7.22
C PRO A 64 4.17 -5.52 7.80
N LYS A 65 5.41 -6.01 7.90
CA LYS A 65 5.70 -7.32 8.52
C LYS A 65 5.14 -7.41 9.94
N SER A 66 5.33 -6.36 10.76
CA SER A 66 4.78 -6.30 12.12
C SER A 66 3.24 -6.32 12.14
N LEU A 67 2.59 -5.66 11.17
CA LEU A 67 1.13 -5.75 10.99
C LEU A 67 0.71 -7.17 10.63
N TYR A 68 1.41 -7.84 9.70
CA TYR A 68 1.06 -9.18 9.24
C TYR A 68 1.15 -10.21 10.37
N SER A 69 2.19 -10.15 11.20
CA SER A 69 2.28 -10.99 12.40
C SER A 69 1.09 -10.79 13.35
N LEU A 70 0.66 -9.53 13.57
CA LEU A 70 -0.53 -9.27 14.39
C LEU A 70 -1.83 -9.80 13.75
N LEU A 71 -1.98 -9.67 12.42
CA LEU A 71 -3.17 -10.18 11.73
C LEU A 71 -3.24 -11.71 11.72
N ALA A 72 -2.09 -12.38 11.84
CA ALA A 72 -1.97 -13.84 11.97
C ALA A 72 -2.34 -14.35 13.35
N ASP A 73 -2.26 -13.51 14.38
CA ASP A 73 -2.48 -13.89 15.78
C ASP A 73 -3.86 -13.44 16.29
N GLU A 74 -4.32 -14.08 17.37
CA GLU A 74 -5.50 -13.63 18.11
C GLU A 74 -5.26 -12.25 18.78
N PRO A 75 -6.27 -11.39 18.82
CA PRO A 75 -7.65 -11.62 18.42
C PRO A 75 -7.94 -11.26 16.93
N TYR A 76 -6.94 -10.89 16.13
CA TYR A 76 -7.16 -10.36 14.77
C TYR A 76 -7.42 -11.47 13.76
N SER A 77 -6.78 -12.63 13.90
CA SER A 77 -6.88 -13.77 12.98
C SER A 77 -8.31 -14.26 12.78
N THR A 78 -9.13 -14.17 13.82
CA THR A 78 -10.55 -14.57 13.79
C THR A 78 -11.51 -13.43 13.39
N ARG A 79 -11.05 -12.18 13.39
CA ARG A 79 -11.89 -11.01 13.09
C ARG A 79 -11.88 -10.61 11.61
N VAL A 80 -10.85 -11.03 10.86
CA VAL A 80 -10.79 -10.81 9.40
C VAL A 80 -11.49 -11.99 8.69
N PRO A 81 -12.39 -11.74 7.73
CA PRO A 81 -13.10 -12.78 7.00
C PRO A 81 -12.21 -13.43 5.93
N TRP A 82 -11.17 -14.17 6.34
CA TRP A 82 -10.14 -14.72 5.44
C TRP A 82 -10.71 -15.57 4.31
N SER A 83 -11.75 -16.35 4.58
CA SER A 83 -12.44 -17.16 3.56
C SER A 83 -13.14 -16.33 2.48
N LYS A 84 -13.23 -15.00 2.63
CA LYS A 84 -13.80 -14.04 1.68
C LYS A 84 -12.78 -12.94 1.28
N THR A 85 -11.53 -13.11 1.67
CA THR A 85 -10.46 -12.13 1.42
C THR A 85 -9.64 -12.53 0.20
N HIS A 86 -9.41 -11.60 -0.71
CA HIS A 86 -8.47 -11.71 -1.81
C HIS A 86 -7.25 -10.87 -1.51
N VAL A 87 -6.08 -11.50 -1.50
CA VAL A 87 -4.79 -10.87 -1.20
C VAL A 87 -3.97 -10.69 -2.47
N PHE A 88 -3.52 -9.47 -2.68
CA PHE A 88 -2.66 -9.04 -3.78
C PHE A 88 -1.41 -8.37 -3.22
N TRP A 89 -0.48 -8.00 -4.09
CA TRP A 89 0.72 -7.23 -3.75
C TRP A 89 0.75 -5.91 -4.51
N GLY A 90 1.21 -4.85 -3.85
CA GLY A 90 1.39 -3.53 -4.45
C GLY A 90 2.63 -3.45 -5.33
N ASP A 91 3.67 -4.21 -4.96
CA ASP A 91 4.91 -4.35 -5.71
C ASP A 91 5.65 -5.63 -5.32
N GLU A 92 6.57 -6.06 -6.17
CA GLU A 92 7.45 -7.20 -5.90
C GLU A 92 8.82 -6.99 -6.52
N ARG A 93 9.82 -7.58 -5.89
CA ARG A 93 11.20 -7.60 -6.35
C ARG A 93 11.39 -8.73 -7.35
N ALA A 94 12.20 -8.50 -8.38
CA ALA A 94 12.52 -9.50 -9.40
C ALA A 94 13.46 -10.58 -8.85
N VAL A 95 12.93 -11.35 -7.90
CA VAL A 95 13.60 -12.45 -7.19
C VAL A 95 12.65 -13.63 -7.02
N PRO A 96 13.15 -14.86 -6.82
CA PRO A 96 12.30 -16.01 -6.51
C PRO A 96 11.43 -15.80 -5.27
N PRO A 97 10.26 -16.44 -5.17
CA PRO A 97 9.32 -16.25 -4.05
C PRO A 97 9.85 -16.72 -2.69
N GLY A 98 10.92 -17.51 -2.66
CA GLY A 98 11.61 -17.94 -1.43
C GLY A 98 12.80 -17.07 -1.05
N ASP A 99 13.12 -16.05 -1.84
CA ASP A 99 14.22 -15.14 -1.57
C ASP A 99 13.90 -14.24 -0.37
N PRO A 100 14.88 -13.93 0.51
CA PRO A 100 14.68 -13.02 1.65
C PRO A 100 14.14 -11.64 1.27
N ASP A 101 14.41 -11.18 0.05
CA ASP A 101 13.95 -9.89 -0.45
C ASP A 101 12.52 -9.95 -1.05
N SER A 102 11.91 -11.15 -1.20
CA SER A 102 10.55 -11.27 -1.74
C SER A 102 9.51 -10.72 -0.78
N ASN A 103 8.66 -9.80 -1.28
CA ASN A 103 7.50 -9.30 -0.56
C ASN A 103 6.47 -10.42 -0.34
N PHE A 104 6.28 -11.27 -1.35
CA PHE A 104 5.42 -12.44 -1.23
C PHE A 104 5.96 -13.42 -0.18
N GLY A 105 7.25 -13.77 -0.24
CA GLY A 105 7.90 -14.68 0.72
C GLY A 105 7.73 -14.20 2.16
N MET A 106 7.97 -12.92 2.40
CA MET A 106 7.77 -12.30 3.71
C MET A 106 6.31 -12.37 4.16
N ALA A 107 5.35 -11.99 3.32
CA ALA A 107 3.93 -12.03 3.69
C ALA A 107 3.41 -13.47 3.83
N LYS A 108 3.92 -14.40 3.03
CA LYS A 108 3.59 -15.82 3.13
C LYS A 108 3.95 -16.37 4.51
N THR A 109 5.20 -16.18 4.93
CA THR A 109 5.71 -16.70 6.20
C THR A 109 5.16 -16.00 7.44
N THR A 110 4.69 -14.74 7.33
CA THR A 110 4.20 -13.97 8.48
C THR A 110 2.68 -13.86 8.58
N LEU A 111 1.94 -14.18 7.50
CA LEU A 111 0.49 -14.07 7.47
C LEU A 111 -0.19 -15.23 6.75
N VAL A 112 0.10 -15.43 5.45
CA VAL A 112 -0.72 -16.29 4.59
C VAL A 112 -0.74 -17.74 5.07
N ASP A 113 0.39 -18.26 5.56
CA ASP A 113 0.49 -19.63 6.10
C ASP A 113 -0.19 -19.82 7.48
N HIS A 114 -0.63 -18.73 8.12
CA HIS A 114 -1.17 -18.73 9.48
C HIS A 114 -2.67 -18.44 9.56
N VAL A 115 -3.30 -18.11 8.42
CA VAL A 115 -4.73 -17.76 8.37
C VAL A 115 -5.46 -18.62 7.35
N PRO A 116 -6.79 -18.89 7.54
CA PRO A 116 -7.55 -19.79 6.68
C PRO A 116 -7.97 -19.11 5.36
N ILE A 117 -7.01 -18.54 4.64
CA ILE A 117 -7.23 -17.94 3.32
C ILE A 117 -7.15 -19.04 2.24
N PRO A 118 -8.14 -19.18 1.34
CA PRO A 118 -8.06 -20.10 0.22
C PRO A 118 -6.93 -19.78 -0.74
N ALA A 119 -6.21 -20.79 -1.22
CA ALA A 119 -5.04 -20.60 -2.08
C ALA A 119 -5.37 -19.86 -3.41
N ASP A 120 -6.58 -20.06 -3.95
CA ASP A 120 -7.10 -19.40 -5.15
C ASP A 120 -7.43 -17.92 -4.94
N ARG A 121 -7.28 -17.42 -3.70
CA ARG A 121 -7.46 -16.00 -3.34
C ARG A 121 -6.15 -15.30 -2.96
N VAL A 122 -5.04 -15.96 -3.19
CA VAL A 122 -3.69 -15.41 -3.00
C VAL A 122 -3.08 -15.15 -4.37
N HIS A 123 -3.09 -13.88 -4.78
CA HIS A 123 -2.72 -13.40 -6.11
C HIS A 123 -1.35 -12.74 -6.08
N ARG A 124 -0.28 -13.52 -6.25
CA ARG A 124 1.09 -12.99 -6.20
C ARG A 124 1.57 -12.45 -7.54
N MET A 125 2.46 -11.49 -7.53
CA MET A 125 3.24 -11.08 -8.69
C MET A 125 4.32 -12.13 -8.96
N GLN A 126 4.40 -12.65 -10.19
CA GLN A 126 5.42 -13.62 -10.60
C GLN A 126 6.66 -12.87 -11.12
N ALA A 127 7.34 -12.15 -10.22
CA ALA A 127 8.45 -11.27 -10.56
C ALA A 127 9.80 -12.01 -10.75
N GLU A 128 9.83 -13.33 -10.56
CA GLU A 128 10.96 -14.21 -10.85
C GLU A 128 11.07 -14.63 -12.32
N ARG A 129 10.10 -14.23 -13.15
CA ARG A 129 10.06 -14.61 -14.57
C ARG A 129 11.05 -13.80 -15.39
N ASP A 130 11.58 -14.42 -16.45
CA ASP A 130 12.53 -13.77 -17.38
C ASP A 130 11.87 -12.57 -18.11
N ASP A 131 10.61 -12.73 -18.55
CA ASP A 131 9.82 -11.65 -19.18
C ASP A 131 8.95 -10.97 -18.14
N LEU A 132 9.47 -9.92 -17.53
CA LEU A 132 8.75 -9.12 -16.53
C LEU A 132 7.62 -8.28 -17.13
N ASP A 133 7.72 -7.90 -18.41
CA ASP A 133 6.64 -7.16 -19.07
C ASP A 133 5.44 -8.07 -19.32
N LEU A 134 5.68 -9.33 -19.66
CA LEU A 134 4.63 -10.34 -19.73
C LEU A 134 4.04 -10.63 -18.34
N ALA A 135 4.89 -10.79 -17.31
CA ALA A 135 4.45 -10.99 -15.93
C ALA A 135 3.56 -9.83 -15.44
N ALA A 136 3.91 -8.59 -15.77
CA ALA A 136 3.09 -7.41 -15.45
C ALA A 136 1.71 -7.48 -16.14
N ARG A 137 1.67 -7.82 -17.44
CA ARG A 137 0.40 -7.98 -18.17
C ARG A 137 -0.47 -9.10 -17.62
N GLU A 138 0.13 -10.22 -17.25
CA GLU A 138 -0.60 -11.35 -16.67
C GLU A 138 -1.16 -11.03 -15.28
N TYR A 139 -0.40 -10.28 -14.47
CA TYR A 139 -0.90 -9.83 -13.17
C TYR A 139 -2.04 -8.81 -13.30
N GLU A 140 -1.97 -7.91 -14.28
CA GLU A 140 -3.07 -7.00 -14.62
C GLU A 140 -4.33 -7.79 -15.05
N ALA A 141 -4.16 -8.84 -15.87
CA ALA A 141 -5.24 -9.72 -16.27
C ALA A 141 -5.81 -10.53 -15.09
N GLU A 142 -4.97 -10.94 -14.14
CA GLU A 142 -5.40 -11.61 -12.90
C GLU A 142 -6.25 -10.68 -12.03
N ILE A 143 -5.84 -9.43 -11.87
CA ILE A 143 -6.65 -8.40 -11.20
C ILE A 143 -7.99 -8.25 -11.92
N ALA A 144 -7.98 -8.06 -13.24
CA ALA A 144 -9.20 -7.90 -14.03
C ALA A 144 -10.19 -9.07 -13.83
N ARG A 145 -9.69 -10.33 -13.91
CA ARG A 145 -10.51 -11.53 -13.66
C ARG A 145 -11.07 -11.55 -12.25
N SER A 146 -10.24 -11.28 -11.24
CA SER A 146 -10.65 -11.31 -9.83
C SER A 146 -11.72 -10.27 -9.52
N PHE A 147 -11.69 -9.13 -10.20
CA PHE A 147 -12.67 -8.06 -10.02
C PHE A 147 -13.87 -8.19 -10.98
N GLY A 148 -13.81 -9.07 -11.95
CA GLY A 148 -14.87 -9.24 -12.95
C GLY A 148 -15.01 -8.06 -13.90
N VAL A 149 -13.89 -7.36 -14.19
CA VAL A 149 -13.86 -6.23 -15.14
C VAL A 149 -13.17 -6.63 -16.44
N PRO A 150 -13.57 -6.06 -17.58
CA PRO A 150 -12.91 -6.34 -18.86
C PRO A 150 -11.45 -5.88 -18.88
N ALA A 151 -10.62 -6.54 -19.67
CA ALA A 151 -9.27 -6.06 -19.97
C ALA A 151 -9.35 -4.67 -20.67
N GLY A 152 -8.48 -3.74 -20.22
CA GLY A 152 -8.46 -2.37 -20.74
C GLY A 152 -9.59 -1.46 -20.25
N ALA A 153 -10.40 -1.90 -19.30
CA ALA A 153 -11.35 -1.06 -18.59
C ALA A 153 -10.64 -0.08 -17.64
N GLU A 154 -11.41 0.80 -17.00
CA GLU A 154 -10.92 1.58 -15.86
C GLU A 154 -10.46 0.64 -14.73
N PRO A 155 -9.36 0.98 -14.02
CA PRO A 155 -8.85 0.13 -12.95
C PRO A 155 -9.87 -0.07 -11.84
N PRO A 156 -10.01 -1.30 -11.32
CA PRO A 156 -10.94 -1.59 -10.24
C PRO A 156 -10.48 -0.99 -8.91
N ALA A 157 -11.43 -0.75 -8.02
CA ALA A 157 -11.16 -0.22 -6.69
C ALA A 157 -10.89 -1.34 -5.67
N PHE A 158 -9.65 -1.44 -5.21
CA PHE A 158 -9.33 -2.23 -4.01
C PHE A 158 -10.00 -1.63 -2.77
N ASP A 159 -10.44 -2.48 -1.84
CA ASP A 159 -10.97 -2.00 -0.56
C ASP A 159 -9.87 -1.36 0.29
N LEU A 160 -8.67 -1.95 0.27
CA LEU A 160 -7.50 -1.47 1.00
C LEU A 160 -6.21 -1.70 0.20
N ILE A 161 -5.41 -0.65 0.05
CA ILE A 161 -4.02 -0.78 -0.38
C ILE A 161 -3.12 -0.31 0.76
N LEU A 162 -2.18 -1.16 1.16
CA LEU A 162 -1.12 -0.81 2.10
C LEU A 162 0.08 -0.28 1.33
N LEU A 163 0.65 0.82 1.77
CA LEU A 163 1.84 1.42 1.19
C LEU A 163 2.86 1.77 2.28
N GLY A 164 4.13 1.67 1.93
CA GLY A 164 5.23 2.22 2.70
C GLY A 164 5.74 3.54 2.12
N LEU A 165 6.72 4.16 2.79
CA LEU A 165 7.45 5.33 2.31
C LEU A 165 8.95 5.04 2.33
N GLY A 166 9.60 5.17 1.18
CA GLY A 166 11.05 5.11 1.07
C GLY A 166 11.73 6.40 1.56
N PRO A 167 13.01 6.35 1.92
CA PRO A 167 13.77 7.54 2.35
C PRO A 167 13.95 8.59 1.24
N ASP A 168 13.78 8.20 -0.01
CA ASP A 168 13.82 9.03 -1.21
C ASP A 168 12.41 9.49 -1.67
N GLY A 169 11.37 9.19 -0.89
CA GLY A 169 9.99 9.55 -1.21
C GLY A 169 9.28 8.58 -2.16
N HIS A 170 9.88 7.41 -2.48
CA HIS A 170 9.20 6.38 -3.27
C HIS A 170 8.09 5.69 -2.45
N THR A 171 7.12 5.10 -3.16
CA THR A 171 6.11 4.23 -2.58
C THR A 171 5.79 3.09 -3.55
N ALA A 172 5.35 1.92 -3.06
CA ALA A 172 5.39 0.69 -3.84
C ALA A 172 6.77 0.57 -4.52
N SER A 173 6.83 0.33 -5.84
CA SER A 173 8.08 0.49 -6.58
C SER A 173 8.02 1.64 -7.60
N LEU A 174 7.33 2.73 -7.24
CA LEU A 174 7.34 4.00 -7.95
C LEU A 174 8.51 4.85 -7.42
N PHE A 175 9.68 4.73 -8.06
CA PHE A 175 10.89 5.44 -7.67
C PHE A 175 11.01 6.81 -8.36
N PRO A 176 11.76 7.76 -7.75
CA PRO A 176 12.04 9.04 -8.38
C PRO A 176 12.57 8.90 -9.81
N HIS A 177 12.06 9.71 -10.72
CA HIS A 177 12.48 9.80 -12.12
C HIS A 177 12.31 8.54 -12.96
N THR A 178 11.61 7.52 -12.48
CA THR A 178 11.36 6.28 -13.22
C THR A 178 10.08 6.34 -14.05
N GLU A 179 10.00 5.46 -15.07
CA GLU A 179 8.85 5.41 -15.98
C GLU A 179 7.56 5.00 -15.27
N ALA A 180 7.64 4.07 -14.32
CA ALA A 180 6.47 3.62 -13.57
C ALA A 180 5.76 4.75 -12.81
N ALA A 181 6.50 5.75 -12.31
CA ALA A 181 5.91 6.92 -11.66
C ALA A 181 5.15 7.84 -12.66
N ARG A 182 5.48 7.75 -13.95
CA ARG A 182 4.86 8.51 -15.04
C ARG A 182 3.76 7.76 -15.78
N GLU A 183 3.54 6.49 -15.43
CA GLU A 183 2.49 5.66 -16.07
C GLU A 183 1.09 6.24 -15.84
N ARG A 184 0.25 6.23 -16.91
CA ARG A 184 -1.10 6.83 -16.85
C ARG A 184 -2.21 5.92 -17.38
N ALA A 185 -1.87 4.75 -17.95
CA ALA A 185 -2.82 3.85 -18.58
C ALA A 185 -2.81 2.44 -17.96
N ARG A 186 -1.62 1.84 -17.84
CA ARG A 186 -1.45 0.48 -17.33
C ARG A 186 -1.66 0.44 -15.81
N TRP A 187 -2.18 -0.68 -15.32
CA TRP A 187 -2.38 -0.92 -13.88
C TRP A 187 -1.15 -1.51 -13.22
N VAL A 188 -0.39 -2.28 -13.98
CA VAL A 188 0.83 -2.97 -13.53
C VAL A 188 1.91 -2.82 -14.58
N VAL A 189 3.13 -2.49 -14.15
CA VAL A 189 4.29 -2.38 -15.02
C VAL A 189 5.54 -2.97 -14.37
N ARG A 190 6.48 -3.36 -15.22
CA ARG A 190 7.88 -3.50 -14.83
C ARG A 190 8.46 -2.11 -14.57
N ASN A 191 9.30 -1.99 -13.57
CA ASN A 191 10.09 -0.78 -13.32
C ASN A 191 11.56 -1.14 -13.08
N HIS A 192 12.45 -0.66 -13.93
CA HIS A 192 13.87 -0.74 -13.68
C HIS A 192 14.30 0.38 -12.74
N VAL A 193 14.98 0.05 -11.64
CA VAL A 193 15.46 1.02 -10.65
C VAL A 193 16.99 1.13 -10.77
N PRO A 194 17.52 2.15 -11.48
CA PRO A 194 18.94 2.24 -11.81
C PRO A 194 19.86 2.24 -10.59
N ASN A 195 19.49 2.99 -9.55
CA ASN A 195 20.28 3.11 -8.32
C ASN A 195 20.39 1.79 -7.54
N LEU A 196 19.41 0.88 -7.69
CA LEU A 196 19.39 -0.43 -7.06
C LEU A 196 19.87 -1.53 -8.04
N LYS A 197 20.09 -1.19 -9.31
CA LYS A 197 20.41 -2.15 -10.40
C LYS A 197 19.48 -3.36 -10.39
N SER A 198 18.20 -3.12 -10.15
CA SER A 198 17.21 -4.17 -9.94
C SER A 198 15.87 -3.80 -10.56
N ASP A 199 15.19 -4.83 -11.06
CA ASP A 199 13.86 -4.71 -11.60
C ASP A 199 12.79 -4.99 -10.54
N ARG A 200 11.60 -4.47 -10.77
CA ARG A 200 10.41 -4.60 -9.94
C ARG A 200 9.18 -4.82 -10.80
N LEU A 201 8.17 -5.48 -10.24
CA LEU A 201 6.79 -5.30 -10.69
C LEU A 201 6.07 -4.36 -9.73
N THR A 202 5.23 -3.47 -10.23
CA THR A 202 4.55 -2.49 -9.38
C THR A 202 3.16 -2.13 -9.90
N LEU A 203 2.23 -1.94 -8.96
CA LEU A 203 1.00 -1.18 -9.24
C LEU A 203 1.37 0.27 -9.58
N THR A 204 0.59 0.87 -10.45
CA THR A 204 0.80 2.22 -11.00
C THR A 204 -0.13 3.25 -10.36
N PRO A 205 0.12 4.56 -10.53
CA PRO A 205 -0.76 5.60 -10.01
C PRO A 205 -2.23 5.45 -10.43
N PRO A 206 -2.60 5.04 -11.67
CA PRO A 206 -3.97 4.78 -12.05
C PRO A 206 -4.72 3.86 -11.11
N ILE A 207 -4.22 2.65 -10.86
CA ILE A 207 -4.92 1.68 -10.00
C ILE A 207 -4.80 2.01 -8.51
N LEU A 208 -3.65 2.55 -8.06
CA LEU A 208 -3.47 2.95 -6.67
C LEU A 208 -4.48 4.04 -6.26
N ASN A 209 -4.79 4.97 -7.16
CA ASN A 209 -5.72 6.06 -6.91
C ASN A 209 -7.20 5.70 -7.06
N GLN A 210 -7.54 4.49 -7.53
CA GLN A 210 -8.91 3.99 -7.51
C GLN A 210 -9.29 3.32 -6.18
N ALA A 211 -8.34 3.02 -5.31
CA ALA A 211 -8.59 2.33 -4.05
C ALA A 211 -9.62 3.07 -3.17
N SER A 212 -10.50 2.31 -2.53
CA SER A 212 -11.44 2.82 -1.52
C SER A 212 -10.72 3.37 -0.28
N THR A 213 -9.59 2.74 0.07
CA THR A 213 -8.70 3.25 1.12
C THR A 213 -7.26 2.94 0.75
N VAL A 214 -6.41 3.97 0.77
CA VAL A 214 -4.96 3.83 0.79
C VAL A 214 -4.46 4.15 2.19
N LEU A 215 -3.69 3.22 2.77
CA LEU A 215 -3.13 3.35 4.10
C LEU A 215 -1.60 3.29 4.01
N PHE A 216 -0.94 4.43 4.21
CA PHE A 216 0.49 4.49 4.40
C PHE A 216 0.85 4.06 5.83
N LEU A 217 1.86 3.19 5.95
CA LEU A 217 2.44 2.74 7.21
C LEU A 217 3.88 3.24 7.27
N VAL A 218 4.15 4.24 8.12
CA VAL A 218 5.46 4.89 8.16
C VAL A 218 5.98 4.96 9.59
N ALA A 219 7.08 4.26 9.86
CA ALA A 219 7.70 4.21 11.18
C ALA A 219 9.22 4.44 11.10
N GLY A 220 9.77 5.08 12.13
CA GLY A 220 11.20 5.29 12.28
C GLY A 220 11.67 6.69 11.88
N THR A 221 12.73 7.15 12.53
CA THR A 221 13.32 8.49 12.32
C THR A 221 13.94 8.66 10.94
N ASP A 222 14.38 7.58 10.31
CA ASP A 222 14.93 7.57 8.95
C ASP A 222 13.89 7.98 7.90
N LYS A 223 12.60 7.90 8.22
CA LYS A 223 11.49 8.31 7.35
C LYS A 223 11.10 9.78 7.51
N ALA A 224 11.51 10.43 8.61
CA ALA A 224 11.06 11.77 8.93
C ALA A 224 11.35 12.83 7.85
N PRO A 225 12.55 12.88 7.23
CA PRO A 225 12.83 13.84 6.17
C PRO A 225 11.94 13.63 4.93
N ALA A 226 11.78 12.37 4.50
CA ALA A 226 10.95 12.03 3.35
C ALA A 226 9.47 12.32 3.63
N LEU A 227 8.97 11.97 4.82
CA LEU A 227 7.59 12.24 5.22
C LEU A 227 7.30 13.74 5.24
N GLN A 228 8.20 14.56 5.80
CA GLN A 228 8.07 16.01 5.79
C GLN A 228 8.04 16.55 4.35
N ALA A 229 8.98 16.13 3.51
CA ALA A 229 9.05 16.59 2.12
C ALA A 229 7.79 16.22 1.33
N VAL A 230 7.24 15.01 1.55
CA VAL A 230 6.02 14.55 0.86
C VAL A 230 4.78 15.30 1.33
N LEU A 231 4.63 15.55 2.64
CA LEU A 231 3.41 16.12 3.22
C LEU A 231 3.40 17.65 3.26
N GLU A 232 4.56 18.28 3.49
CA GLU A 232 4.67 19.71 3.73
C GLU A 232 5.53 20.44 2.68
N GLY A 233 6.30 19.70 1.89
CA GLY A 233 7.13 20.26 0.83
C GLY A 233 6.34 20.67 -0.40
N PRO A 234 7.00 21.36 -1.35
CA PRO A 234 6.39 21.71 -2.64
C PRO A 234 6.00 20.46 -3.42
N ALA A 235 5.01 20.61 -4.31
CA ALA A 235 4.59 19.52 -5.20
C ALA A 235 5.70 19.22 -6.22
N ASP A 236 6.30 18.07 -6.09
CA ASP A 236 7.33 17.53 -6.98
C ASP A 236 7.20 16.00 -7.06
N PRO A 237 6.14 15.50 -7.70
CA PRO A 237 5.85 14.07 -7.73
C PRO A 237 6.86 13.26 -8.56
N ASP A 238 7.67 13.89 -9.40
CA ASP A 238 8.75 13.20 -10.12
C ASP A 238 9.93 12.88 -9.18
N ARG A 239 10.19 13.73 -8.21
CA ARG A 239 11.19 13.53 -7.15
C ARG A 239 10.61 12.81 -5.92
N LEU A 240 9.33 12.96 -5.64
CA LEU A 240 8.64 12.43 -4.47
C LEU A 240 7.40 11.63 -4.91
N PRO A 241 7.55 10.43 -5.48
CA PRO A 241 6.44 9.68 -6.07
C PRO A 241 5.28 9.38 -5.12
N ALA A 242 5.50 9.33 -3.80
CA ALA A 242 4.41 9.21 -2.84
C ALA A 242 3.38 10.35 -2.93
N GLN A 243 3.75 11.52 -3.48
CA GLN A 243 2.83 12.63 -3.76
C GLN A 243 1.84 12.34 -4.92
N LEU A 244 2.11 11.30 -5.75
CA LEU A 244 1.19 10.83 -6.80
C LEU A 244 -0.05 10.15 -6.22
N ILE A 245 0.02 9.70 -4.96
CA ILE A 245 -1.06 8.94 -4.34
C ILE A 245 -2.12 9.92 -3.82
N ARG A 246 -3.19 10.03 -4.59
CA ARG A 246 -4.33 10.93 -4.35
C ARG A 246 -5.61 10.23 -4.79
N PRO A 247 -6.17 9.34 -3.98
CA PRO A 247 -7.38 8.59 -4.34
C PRO A 247 -8.52 9.50 -4.80
N THR A 248 -9.09 9.21 -5.95
CA THR A 248 -10.11 10.04 -6.62
C THR A 248 -11.42 10.09 -5.83
N ALA A 249 -11.88 8.95 -5.32
CA ALA A 249 -13.09 8.80 -4.52
C ALA A 249 -12.84 8.16 -3.15
N GLY A 250 -11.64 7.65 -2.92
CA GLY A 250 -11.24 6.91 -1.73
C GLY A 250 -10.73 7.80 -0.58
N ARG A 251 -10.25 7.13 0.45
CA ARG A 251 -9.62 7.75 1.63
C ARG A 251 -8.11 7.56 1.55
N LEU A 252 -7.35 8.62 1.82
CA LEU A 252 -5.91 8.56 2.02
C LEU A 252 -5.60 8.76 3.51
N ILE A 253 -4.93 7.78 4.11
CA ILE A 253 -4.58 7.79 5.52
C ILE A 253 -3.06 7.59 5.66
N TRP A 254 -2.41 8.51 6.33
CA TRP A 254 -1.02 8.39 6.76
C TRP A 254 -1.02 7.98 8.23
N LEU A 255 -0.68 6.72 8.51
CA LEU A 255 -0.51 6.21 9.85
C LEU A 255 0.99 6.16 10.15
N VAL A 256 1.43 7.01 11.04
CA VAL A 256 2.84 7.24 11.31
C VAL A 256 3.14 7.15 12.80
N ASP A 257 4.36 6.75 13.17
CA ASP A 257 4.80 6.87 14.56
C ASP A 257 5.40 8.26 14.84
N ARG A 258 5.61 8.57 16.11
CA ARG A 258 6.21 9.86 16.53
C ARG A 258 7.61 10.06 15.97
N ALA A 259 8.37 8.98 15.76
CA ALA A 259 9.71 9.04 15.22
C ALA A 259 9.69 9.50 13.76
N ALA A 260 8.82 8.92 12.93
CA ALA A 260 8.63 9.35 11.56
C ALA A 260 8.03 10.78 11.47
N ALA A 261 7.16 11.15 12.41
CA ALA A 261 6.52 12.47 12.44
C ALA A 261 7.41 13.58 13.04
N SER A 262 8.63 13.28 13.48
CA SER A 262 9.46 14.19 14.29
C SER A 262 9.84 15.51 13.60
N MET A 263 9.83 15.55 12.27
CA MET A 263 10.14 16.74 11.47
C MET A 263 8.91 17.49 10.95
N LEU A 264 7.69 16.95 11.16
CA LEU A 264 6.48 17.64 10.75
C LEU A 264 6.25 18.90 11.58
N THR A 265 5.92 20.01 10.90
CA THR A 265 5.64 21.31 11.54
C THR A 265 4.24 21.38 12.12
N ALA A 266 3.26 20.72 11.48
CA ALA A 266 1.94 20.55 12.03
C ALA A 266 2.01 19.52 13.16
N ARG A 267 2.23 19.98 14.39
CA ARG A 267 2.08 19.11 15.57
C ARG A 267 0.62 18.62 15.61
N ALA A 268 0.45 17.31 15.62
CA ALA A 268 -0.81 16.72 16.05
C ALA A 268 -1.08 17.21 17.47
N GLU A 269 -2.02 18.16 17.65
CA GLU A 269 -2.49 18.63 18.96
C GLU A 269 -3.21 17.51 19.72
#